data_ffa86b383c370bf72ddf7a0809de6915
#
_entry.id   ffa86b383c370bf72ddf7a0809de6915
#
_cell.length_a   1.000
_cell.length_b   1.000
_cell.length_c   1.000
_cell.angle_alpha   90.00
_cell.angle_beta   90.00
_cell.angle_gamma   90.00
#
_symmetry.space_group_name_H-M   'P 1'
#
loop_
_entity.id
_entity.type
_entity.pdbx_description
1 polymer ?
#
loop_
_entity_poly.entity_id
_entity_poly.type
_entity_poly.pdbx_seq_one_letter_code
_entity_poly.pdbx_strand_id
1 'polypeptide(L)'
;CSLVGSEMCIRDSYEIISRQKIHDLRSEGYLLRHKKSGARIALLSNEDENKVFYIGFKTPPADSTGVAHILEHSVLEGSKEFPVKDPFIELVKGSMNTFLNAMTYPDKTMYPVASCNDKDFANLMHVYMDAVFYPDIYKQPNIFYQEGWHYEMENTSDELKLNGVVYNEMKGAFSSPDDVLDREIVRNLFPDTVLSLI
;
A
#
# COMPACT_ATOMS: atom_id res chain seq x y z
N CYS A 1 -13.62 -7.65 19.26
CA CYS A 1 -14.67 -8.51 18.69
C CYS A 1 -14.02 -9.68 17.98
N SER A 2 -14.10 -10.90 18.54
CA SER A 2 -13.63 -12.10 17.84
C SER A 2 -14.46 -12.27 16.56
N LEU A 3 -13.80 -12.39 15.40
CA LEU A 3 -14.45 -12.60 14.10
C LEU A 3 -15.35 -13.84 14.07
N VAL A 4 -15.16 -14.77 14.99
CA VAL A 4 -15.94 -15.99 15.14
C VAL A 4 -17.25 -15.78 15.91
N GLY A 5 -17.37 -14.71 16.70
CA GLY A 5 -18.56 -14.38 17.52
C GLY A 5 -19.60 -13.47 16.87
N SER A 6 -19.35 -12.96 15.68
CA SER A 6 -20.22 -11.99 15.00
C SER A 6 -20.72 -12.45 13.62
N GLU A 7 -21.12 -13.71 13.50
CA GLU A 7 -21.79 -14.20 12.27
C GLU A 7 -22.93 -13.28 11.81
N MET A 8 -23.57 -12.57 12.72
CA MET A 8 -24.67 -11.64 12.40
C MET A 8 -24.20 -10.37 11.69
N CYS A 9 -23.12 -9.70 12.17
CA CYS A 9 -22.61 -8.47 11.52
C CYS A 9 -21.98 -8.73 10.14
N ILE A 10 -21.35 -9.89 9.95
CA ILE A 10 -20.80 -10.28 8.66
C ILE A 10 -21.92 -10.50 7.65
N ARG A 11 -23.01 -11.17 8.02
CA ARG A 11 -24.15 -11.48 7.13
C ARG A 11 -24.87 -10.25 6.60
N ASP A 12 -24.92 -9.17 7.37
CA ASP A 12 -25.64 -7.96 6.97
C ASP A 12 -24.92 -7.19 5.87
N SER A 13 -23.60 -7.05 5.96
CA SER A 13 -22.79 -6.24 5.05
C SER A 13 -22.02 -7.04 4.00
N TYR A 14 -21.81 -8.32 4.24
CA TYR A 14 -20.99 -9.17 3.38
C TYR A 14 -21.75 -10.42 2.93
N GLU A 15 -21.39 -10.92 1.76
CA GLU A 15 -21.80 -12.19 1.18
C GLU A 15 -20.61 -13.13 1.20
N ILE A 16 -20.79 -14.36 1.71
CA ILE A 16 -19.77 -15.41 1.65
C ILE A 16 -19.83 -16.04 0.26
N ILE A 17 -18.79 -15.82 -0.55
CA ILE A 17 -18.67 -16.39 -1.90
C ILE A 17 -18.22 -17.85 -1.82
N SER A 18 -17.23 -18.12 -0.98
CA SER A 18 -16.71 -19.48 -0.76
C SER A 18 -16.11 -19.65 0.63
N ARG A 19 -16.10 -20.90 1.08
CA ARG A 19 -15.43 -21.36 2.31
C ARG A 19 -14.70 -22.66 2.00
N GLN A 20 -13.42 -22.74 2.38
CA GLN A 20 -12.59 -23.91 2.09
C GLN A 20 -11.62 -24.19 3.23
N LYS A 21 -11.44 -25.48 3.57
CA LYS A 21 -10.33 -25.91 4.42
C LYS A 21 -9.06 -26.03 3.58
N ILE A 22 -7.99 -25.41 4.04
CA ILE A 22 -6.67 -25.41 3.39
C ILE A 22 -5.74 -26.22 4.27
N HIS A 23 -5.63 -27.51 3.97
CA HIS A 23 -4.91 -28.46 4.81
C HIS A 23 -3.43 -28.15 4.94
N ASP A 24 -2.78 -27.73 3.87
CA ASP A 24 -1.35 -27.42 3.84
C ASP A 24 -0.99 -26.23 4.74
N LEU A 25 -1.93 -25.28 4.91
CA LEU A 25 -1.77 -24.11 5.78
C LEU A 25 -2.43 -24.30 7.17
N ARG A 26 -3.04 -25.47 7.44
CA ARG A 26 -3.84 -25.71 8.65
C ARG A 26 -4.85 -24.59 8.94
N SER A 27 -5.44 -24.04 7.87
CA SER A 27 -6.27 -22.85 7.91
C SER A 27 -7.65 -23.11 7.36
N GLU A 28 -8.60 -22.27 7.75
CA GLU A 28 -9.90 -22.17 7.11
C GLU A 28 -9.96 -20.86 6.32
N GLY A 29 -10.16 -20.96 5.01
CA GLY A 29 -10.24 -19.82 4.10
C GLY A 29 -11.68 -19.42 3.81
N TYR A 30 -11.93 -18.10 3.80
CA TYR A 30 -13.20 -17.50 3.42
C TYR A 30 -12.95 -16.45 2.34
N LEU A 31 -13.74 -16.46 1.30
CA LEU A 31 -13.81 -15.37 0.34
C LEU A 31 -15.17 -14.66 0.51
N LEU A 32 -15.12 -13.39 0.84
CA LEU A 32 -16.27 -12.53 1.07
C LEU A 32 -16.35 -11.45 0.01
N ARG A 33 -17.56 -10.95 -0.22
CA ARG A 33 -17.83 -9.75 -1.03
C ARG A 33 -18.66 -8.75 -0.21
N HIS A 34 -18.18 -7.52 -0.12
CA HIS A 34 -18.94 -6.44 0.48
C HIS A 34 -20.13 -6.06 -0.41
N LYS A 35 -21.34 -6.17 0.09
CA LYS A 35 -22.59 -6.02 -0.71
C LYS A 35 -22.73 -4.64 -1.36
N LYS A 36 -22.29 -3.58 -0.68
CA LYS A 36 -22.43 -2.20 -1.14
C LYS A 36 -21.36 -1.80 -2.17
N SER A 37 -20.10 -2.14 -1.95
CA SER A 37 -18.98 -1.71 -2.79
C SER A 37 -18.50 -2.76 -3.80
N GLY A 38 -18.86 -4.04 -3.60
CA GLY A 38 -18.34 -5.14 -4.38
C GLY A 38 -16.90 -5.57 -3.98
N ALA A 39 -16.27 -4.90 -3.02
CA ALA A 39 -14.93 -5.23 -2.56
C ALA A 39 -14.84 -6.69 -2.08
N ARG A 40 -13.78 -7.39 -2.45
CA ARG A 40 -13.52 -8.76 -2.03
C ARG A 40 -12.60 -8.78 -0.82
N ILE A 41 -12.88 -9.68 0.13
CA ILE A 41 -12.08 -9.89 1.33
C ILE A 41 -11.74 -11.38 1.39
N ALA A 42 -10.46 -11.70 1.48
CA ALA A 42 -9.99 -13.04 1.80
C ALA A 42 -9.63 -13.09 3.29
N LEU A 43 -10.19 -14.05 4.01
CA LEU A 43 -9.86 -14.31 5.42
C LEU A 43 -9.24 -15.69 5.51
N LEU A 44 -8.12 -15.77 6.22
CA LEU A 44 -7.49 -17.03 6.62
C LEU A 44 -7.55 -17.12 8.14
N SER A 45 -8.26 -18.12 8.66
CA SER A 45 -8.37 -18.39 10.09
C SER A 45 -7.51 -19.59 10.45
N ASN A 46 -6.56 -19.40 11.36
CA ASN A 46 -5.67 -20.43 11.87
C ASN A 46 -5.23 -20.10 13.31
N GLU A 47 -4.29 -20.89 13.85
CA GLU A 47 -3.76 -20.72 15.20
C GLU A 47 -2.47 -19.87 15.26
N ASP A 48 -2.06 -19.23 14.16
CA ASP A 48 -0.90 -18.35 14.14
C ASP A 48 -1.17 -17.08 14.96
N GLU A 49 -0.28 -16.75 15.86
CA GLU A 49 -0.38 -15.55 16.69
C GLU A 49 -0.11 -14.27 15.88
N ASN A 50 0.63 -14.37 14.77
CA ASN A 50 0.96 -13.24 13.92
C ASN A 50 -0.21 -12.91 12.98
N LYS A 51 -0.94 -11.86 13.32
CA LYS A 51 -2.08 -11.39 12.53
C LYS A 51 -1.60 -10.50 11.41
N VAL A 52 -2.09 -10.75 10.21
CA VAL A 52 -1.74 -9.98 9.01
C VAL A 52 -2.99 -9.33 8.44
N PHE A 53 -2.89 -8.05 8.17
CA PHE A 53 -3.86 -7.31 7.37
C PHE A 53 -3.14 -6.68 6.18
N TYR A 54 -3.76 -6.72 5.01
CA TYR A 54 -3.37 -5.85 3.92
C TYR A 54 -4.59 -5.40 3.13
N ILE A 55 -4.51 -4.19 2.60
CA ILE A 55 -5.45 -3.67 1.63
C ILE A 55 -4.72 -3.44 0.32
N GLY A 56 -5.30 -3.94 -0.78
CA GLY A 56 -4.72 -3.87 -2.11
C GLY A 56 -5.67 -3.23 -3.12
N PHE A 57 -5.10 -2.42 -3.99
CA PHE A 57 -5.80 -1.76 -5.08
C PHE A 57 -5.21 -2.20 -6.42
N LYS A 58 -6.05 -2.38 -7.42
CA LYS A 58 -5.61 -2.57 -8.79
C LYS A 58 -5.24 -1.20 -9.36
N THR A 59 -3.96 -0.98 -9.63
CA THR A 59 -3.39 0.30 -10.08
C THR A 59 -2.54 0.12 -11.34
N PRO A 60 -3.11 -0.40 -12.46
CA PRO A 60 -2.35 -0.50 -13.70
C PRO A 60 -1.99 0.91 -14.18
N PRO A 61 -0.71 1.19 -14.48
CA PRO A 61 -0.29 2.48 -14.99
C PRO A 61 -0.83 2.70 -16.42
N ALA A 62 -1.10 3.96 -16.77
CA ALA A 62 -1.41 4.36 -18.14
C ALA A 62 -0.16 4.82 -18.89
N ASP A 63 0.89 5.20 -18.17
CA ASP A 63 2.16 5.71 -18.68
C ASP A 63 3.27 5.51 -17.65
N SER A 64 4.49 5.96 -17.97
CA SER A 64 5.68 5.83 -17.12
C SER A 64 5.88 7.03 -16.16
N THR A 65 4.83 7.70 -15.74
CA THR A 65 4.92 8.87 -14.83
C THR A 65 5.06 8.49 -13.35
N GLY A 66 4.90 7.21 -13.00
CA GLY A 66 5.04 6.72 -11.62
C GLY A 66 3.92 7.13 -10.66
N VAL A 67 2.75 7.56 -11.16
CA VAL A 67 1.65 8.09 -10.34
C VAL A 67 1.22 7.12 -9.24
N ALA A 68 1.16 5.82 -9.53
CA ALA A 68 0.75 4.82 -8.53
C ALA A 68 1.73 4.77 -7.33
N HIS A 69 3.04 4.83 -7.60
CA HIS A 69 4.08 4.83 -6.57
C HIS A 69 4.08 6.16 -5.78
N ILE A 70 3.94 7.29 -6.47
CA ILE A 70 3.82 8.59 -5.81
C ILE A 70 2.59 8.64 -4.89
N LEU A 71 1.46 8.09 -5.33
CA LEU A 71 0.26 8.01 -4.50
C LEU A 71 0.42 7.04 -3.32
N GLU A 72 1.17 5.94 -3.50
CA GLU A 72 1.49 5.03 -2.39
C GLU A 72 2.14 5.78 -1.23
N HIS A 73 3.19 6.55 -1.49
CA HIS A 73 3.84 7.40 -0.49
C HIS A 73 2.89 8.48 0.03
N SER A 74 2.26 9.21 -0.87
CA SER A 74 1.46 10.39 -0.53
C SER A 74 0.27 10.11 0.40
N VAL A 75 -0.36 8.94 0.31
CA VAL A 75 -1.49 8.59 1.19
C VAL A 75 -1.04 8.29 2.63
N LEU A 76 0.24 7.99 2.83
CA LEU A 76 0.81 7.72 4.15
C LEU A 76 1.34 8.99 4.85
N GLU A 77 1.30 10.16 4.19
CA GLU A 77 1.78 11.45 4.71
C GLU A 77 0.74 12.23 5.55
N GLY A 78 -0.25 11.54 6.08
CA GLY A 78 -1.30 12.08 6.94
C GLY A 78 -2.70 11.77 6.44
N SER A 79 -3.62 11.72 7.38
CA SER A 79 -5.00 11.33 7.13
C SER A 79 -5.97 12.05 8.05
N LYS A 80 -7.26 11.82 7.85
CA LYS A 80 -8.34 12.52 8.56
C LYS A 80 -8.25 12.40 10.07
N GLU A 81 -8.00 11.20 10.61
CA GLU A 81 -7.90 10.94 12.04
C GLU A 81 -6.47 11.05 12.56
N PHE A 82 -5.49 10.93 11.66
CA PHE A 82 -4.06 11.01 11.96
C PHE A 82 -3.39 12.12 11.11
N PRO A 83 -3.74 13.41 11.36
CA PRO A 83 -3.25 14.55 10.57
C PRO A 83 -1.84 14.97 11.01
N VAL A 84 -0.93 14.01 11.10
CA VAL A 84 0.47 14.21 11.46
C VAL A 84 1.35 13.95 10.24
N LYS A 85 2.47 14.65 10.16
CA LYS A 85 3.45 14.39 9.13
C LYS A 85 4.09 13.03 9.37
N ASP A 86 4.08 12.17 8.34
CA ASP A 86 4.73 10.88 8.34
C ASP A 86 4.30 9.96 9.52
N PRO A 87 3.00 9.64 9.64
CA PRO A 87 2.52 8.70 10.65
C PRO A 87 3.15 7.30 10.50
N PHE A 88 3.63 6.96 9.31
CA PHE A 88 4.31 5.71 9.04
C PHE A 88 5.58 5.55 9.89
N ILE A 89 6.45 6.57 9.93
CA ILE A 89 7.67 6.56 10.74
C ILE A 89 7.36 6.47 12.25
N GLU A 90 6.29 7.12 12.69
CA GLU A 90 5.85 7.02 14.09
C GLU A 90 5.37 5.59 14.43
N LEU A 91 4.68 4.93 13.51
CA LEU A 91 4.29 3.52 13.68
C LEU A 91 5.50 2.58 13.69
N VAL A 92 6.47 2.77 12.80
CA VAL A 92 7.72 1.98 12.79
C VAL A 92 8.43 2.04 14.13
N LYS A 93 8.47 3.22 14.76
CA LYS A 93 9.15 3.43 16.05
C LYS A 93 8.34 3.03 17.26
N GLY A 94 7.02 3.19 17.21
CA GLY A 94 6.14 3.14 18.38
C GLY A 94 5.25 1.92 18.48
N SER A 95 5.07 1.12 17.43
CA SER A 95 4.22 -0.07 17.43
C SER A 95 5.02 -1.35 17.71
N MET A 96 4.29 -2.42 18.03
CA MET A 96 4.82 -3.78 18.18
C MET A 96 4.69 -4.58 16.87
N ASN A 97 4.76 -3.90 15.73
CA ASN A 97 4.61 -4.52 14.43
C ASN A 97 5.67 -5.61 14.19
N THR A 98 5.26 -6.68 13.55
CA THR A 98 6.16 -7.72 13.02
C THR A 98 6.44 -7.49 11.54
N PHE A 99 5.57 -6.74 10.87
CA PHE A 99 5.74 -6.27 9.50
C PHE A 99 4.93 -5.00 9.27
N LEU A 100 5.52 -4.03 8.58
CA LEU A 100 4.89 -2.77 8.23
C LEU A 100 5.54 -2.26 6.95
N ASN A 101 4.75 -2.08 5.89
CA ASN A 101 5.24 -1.63 4.59
C ASN A 101 4.12 -1.05 3.72
N ALA A 102 4.51 -0.48 2.59
CA ALA A 102 3.69 -0.21 1.44
C ALA A 102 4.47 -0.64 0.19
N MET A 103 3.80 -1.08 -0.85
CA MET A 103 4.46 -1.63 -2.04
C MET A 103 3.63 -1.36 -3.29
N THR A 104 4.26 -0.78 -4.30
CA THR A 104 3.70 -0.64 -5.64
C THR A 104 4.32 -1.67 -6.58
N TYR A 105 3.47 -2.50 -7.16
CA TYR A 105 3.78 -3.47 -8.19
C TYR A 105 3.31 -2.95 -9.55
N PRO A 106 3.68 -3.62 -10.65
CA PRO A 106 3.29 -3.19 -12.00
C PRO A 106 1.80 -2.98 -12.23
N ASP A 107 0.94 -3.69 -11.51
CA ASP A 107 -0.51 -3.70 -11.73
C ASP A 107 -1.33 -3.43 -10.45
N LYS A 108 -0.68 -3.30 -9.30
CA LYS A 108 -1.34 -3.16 -8.00
C LYS A 108 -0.49 -2.41 -6.99
N THR A 109 -1.14 -1.80 -6.02
CA THR A 109 -0.51 -1.18 -4.85
C THR A 109 -1.08 -1.82 -3.59
N MET A 110 -0.24 -2.16 -2.63
CA MET A 110 -0.60 -2.91 -1.43
C MET A 110 -0.03 -2.24 -0.17
N TYR A 111 -0.82 -2.26 0.90
CA TYR A 111 -0.48 -1.69 2.21
C TYR A 111 -0.61 -2.78 3.28
N PRO A 112 0.44 -3.59 3.51
CA PRO A 112 0.46 -4.67 4.50
C PRO A 112 0.91 -4.23 5.87
N VAL A 113 0.28 -4.78 6.92
CA VAL A 113 0.72 -4.68 8.31
C VAL A 113 0.54 -6.00 9.02
N ALA A 114 1.41 -6.28 10.00
CA ALA A 114 1.28 -7.44 10.85
C ALA A 114 1.73 -7.17 12.29
N SER A 115 1.08 -7.84 13.25
CA SER A 115 1.47 -7.81 14.66
C SER A 115 0.95 -9.04 15.39
N CYS A 116 1.73 -9.54 16.36
CA CYS A 116 1.29 -10.58 17.28
C CYS A 116 0.38 -10.02 18.38
N ASN A 117 0.41 -8.73 18.66
CA ASN A 117 -0.40 -8.10 19.69
C ASN A 117 -1.75 -7.63 19.11
N ASP A 118 -2.87 -8.08 19.71
CA ASP A 118 -4.22 -7.79 19.21
C ASP A 118 -4.56 -6.31 19.16
N LYS A 119 -4.16 -5.56 20.20
CA LYS A 119 -4.44 -4.14 20.29
C LYS A 119 -3.62 -3.34 19.30
N ASP A 120 -2.35 -3.69 19.17
CA ASP A 120 -1.44 -3.07 18.21
C ASP A 120 -1.90 -3.36 16.77
N PHE A 121 -2.24 -4.61 16.46
CA PHE A 121 -2.79 -5.00 15.17
C PHE A 121 -4.04 -4.18 14.80
N ALA A 122 -4.98 -4.02 15.75
CA ALA A 122 -6.18 -3.22 15.52
C ALA A 122 -5.86 -1.74 15.26
N ASN A 123 -4.86 -1.18 15.96
CA ASN A 123 -4.40 0.19 15.75
C ASN A 123 -3.73 0.35 14.38
N LEU A 124 -2.82 -0.55 14.01
CA LEU A 124 -2.16 -0.55 12.70
C LEU A 124 -3.18 -0.62 11.56
N MET A 125 -4.13 -1.54 11.65
CA MET A 125 -5.20 -1.67 10.68
C MET A 125 -6.02 -0.37 10.58
N HIS A 126 -6.36 0.26 11.70
CA HIS A 126 -7.13 1.51 11.73
C HIS A 126 -6.35 2.66 11.04
N VAL A 127 -5.08 2.85 11.39
CA VAL A 127 -4.24 3.90 10.77
C VAL A 127 -4.14 3.70 9.27
N TYR A 128 -3.87 2.47 8.80
CA TYR A 128 -3.76 2.17 7.38
C TYR A 128 -5.09 2.35 6.62
N MET A 129 -6.20 1.95 7.23
CA MET A 129 -7.52 2.15 6.64
C MET A 129 -7.85 3.65 6.52
N ASP A 130 -7.56 4.45 7.55
CA ASP A 130 -7.79 5.89 7.50
C ASP A 130 -6.88 6.57 6.47
N ALA A 131 -5.61 6.18 6.41
CA ALA A 131 -4.66 6.70 5.44
C ALA A 131 -5.11 6.48 3.98
N VAL A 132 -5.48 5.25 3.63
CA VAL A 132 -5.83 4.94 2.22
C VAL A 132 -7.22 5.41 1.81
N PHE A 133 -8.18 5.56 2.75
CA PHE A 133 -9.54 6.00 2.43
C PHE A 133 -9.79 7.49 2.64
N TYR A 134 -9.02 8.13 3.53
CA TYR A 134 -9.20 9.53 3.89
C TYR A 134 -7.88 10.30 3.95
N PRO A 135 -6.99 10.19 2.94
CA PRO A 135 -5.68 10.83 2.95
C PRO A 135 -5.79 12.35 2.89
N ASP A 136 -4.83 13.04 3.49
CA ASP A 136 -4.77 14.50 3.49
C ASP A 136 -4.25 15.11 2.19
N ILE A 137 -3.76 14.32 1.26
CA ILE A 137 -3.29 14.78 -0.06
C ILE A 137 -4.33 15.63 -0.81
N TYR A 138 -5.62 15.36 -0.62
CA TYR A 138 -6.69 16.17 -1.23
C TYR A 138 -6.83 17.57 -0.64
N LYS A 139 -6.33 17.77 0.60
CA LYS A 139 -6.34 19.07 1.28
C LYS A 139 -4.98 19.77 1.21
N GLN A 140 -3.91 18.97 1.08
CA GLN A 140 -2.53 19.41 1.12
C GLN A 140 -1.77 18.93 -0.13
N PRO A 141 -1.94 19.60 -1.30
CA PRO A 141 -1.29 19.17 -2.54
C PRO A 141 0.23 19.21 -2.48
N ASN A 142 0.81 19.91 -1.50
CA ASN A 142 2.27 19.92 -1.28
C ASN A 142 2.83 18.53 -0.93
N ILE A 143 2.02 17.66 -0.36
CA ILE A 143 2.40 16.25 -0.12
C ILE A 143 2.79 15.60 -1.44
N PHE A 144 1.98 15.76 -2.48
CA PHE A 144 2.27 15.20 -3.80
C PHE A 144 3.56 15.75 -4.41
N TYR A 145 3.83 17.04 -4.24
CA TYR A 145 5.08 17.64 -4.73
C TYR A 145 6.29 17.15 -3.95
N GLN A 146 6.16 16.94 -2.64
CA GLN A 146 7.22 16.42 -1.79
C GLN A 146 7.54 14.95 -2.16
N GLU A 147 6.51 14.12 -2.22
CA GLU A 147 6.68 12.67 -2.46
C GLU A 147 7.00 12.38 -3.93
N GLY A 148 6.37 13.05 -4.87
CA GLY A 148 6.60 12.86 -6.29
C GLY A 148 7.89 13.50 -6.76
N TRP A 149 7.76 14.70 -7.29
CA TRP A 149 8.88 15.51 -7.75
C TRP A 149 8.50 16.99 -7.82
N HIS A 150 9.51 17.85 -7.69
CA HIS A 150 9.40 19.29 -7.86
C HIS A 150 10.72 19.87 -8.38
N TYR A 151 10.67 21.09 -8.88
CA TYR A 151 11.88 21.84 -9.19
C TYR A 151 12.42 22.49 -7.92
N GLU A 152 13.72 22.32 -7.70
CA GLU A 152 14.44 22.88 -6.57
C GLU A 152 15.61 23.75 -7.03
N MET A 153 15.79 24.86 -6.35
CA MET A 153 16.90 25.79 -6.55
C MET A 153 17.18 26.49 -5.21
N GLU A 154 18.39 26.37 -4.69
CA GLU A 154 18.75 26.97 -3.40
C GLU A 154 19.02 28.48 -3.53
N ASN A 155 19.69 28.88 -4.62
CA ASN A 155 19.99 30.29 -4.93
C ASN A 155 19.57 30.59 -6.37
N THR A 156 19.27 31.87 -6.64
CA THR A 156 18.86 32.34 -7.98
C THR A 156 19.90 32.18 -9.08
N SER A 157 21.14 31.89 -8.72
CA SER A 157 22.26 31.60 -9.63
C SER A 157 22.50 30.11 -9.90
N ASP A 158 21.80 29.26 -9.20
CA ASP A 158 22.02 27.82 -9.27
C ASP A 158 21.26 27.20 -10.45
N GLU A 159 21.71 26.03 -10.88
CA GLU A 159 20.99 25.24 -11.87
C GLU A 159 19.72 24.65 -11.26
N LEU A 160 18.62 24.73 -12.00
CA LEU A 160 17.35 24.14 -11.61
C LEU A 160 17.45 22.60 -11.60
N LYS A 161 17.15 21.99 -10.47
CA LYS A 161 17.23 20.53 -10.27
C LYS A 161 15.84 19.94 -10.06
N LEU A 162 15.69 18.67 -10.39
CA LEU A 162 14.54 17.86 -10.00
C LEU A 162 14.85 17.19 -8.65
N ASN A 163 13.92 17.31 -7.71
CA ASN A 163 13.97 16.68 -6.40
C ASN A 163 12.60 16.09 -6.04
N GLY A 164 12.54 15.10 -5.15
CA GLY A 164 11.35 14.44 -4.69
C GLY A 164 11.69 13.05 -4.13
N VAL A 165 10.91 12.56 -3.19
CA VAL A 165 11.20 11.29 -2.50
C VAL A 165 11.19 10.13 -3.49
N VAL A 166 10.08 9.87 -4.16
CA VAL A 166 9.94 8.78 -5.15
C VAL A 166 10.87 8.99 -6.35
N TYR A 167 11.04 10.24 -6.82
CA TYR A 167 11.98 10.53 -7.90
C TYR A 167 13.40 10.11 -7.55
N ASN A 168 13.87 10.47 -6.36
CA ASN A 168 15.23 10.14 -5.92
C ASN A 168 15.40 8.65 -5.65
N GLU A 169 14.37 7.99 -5.09
CA GLU A 169 14.34 6.54 -4.88
C GLU A 169 14.48 5.80 -6.22
N MET A 170 13.64 6.11 -7.20
CA MET A 170 13.67 5.48 -8.52
C MET A 170 14.97 5.77 -9.28
N LYS A 171 15.50 6.98 -9.16
CA LYS A 171 16.81 7.32 -9.71
C LYS A 171 17.93 6.46 -9.10
N GLY A 172 17.84 6.16 -7.80
CA GLY A 172 18.75 5.23 -7.13
C GLY A 172 18.55 3.79 -7.58
N ALA A 173 17.30 3.31 -7.61
CA ALA A 173 16.95 1.95 -8.01
C ALA A 173 17.40 1.61 -9.44
N PHE A 174 17.38 2.57 -10.36
CA PHE A 174 17.80 2.38 -11.75
C PHE A 174 19.25 2.87 -12.03
N SER A 175 20.09 2.95 -11.02
CA SER A 175 21.47 3.45 -11.18
C SER A 175 22.48 2.38 -11.58
N SER A 176 22.19 1.10 -11.36
CA SER A 176 23.08 0.00 -11.73
C SER A 176 22.85 -0.46 -13.18
N PRO A 177 23.91 -0.95 -13.88
CA PRO A 177 23.76 -1.52 -15.21
C PRO A 177 22.80 -2.72 -15.26
N ASP A 178 22.78 -3.55 -14.22
CA ASP A 178 21.93 -4.74 -14.15
C ASP A 178 20.46 -4.36 -14.06
N ASP A 179 20.10 -3.37 -13.23
CA ASP A 179 18.71 -2.87 -13.12
C ASP A 179 18.24 -2.26 -14.44
N VAL A 180 19.12 -1.52 -15.14
CA VAL A 180 18.80 -0.98 -16.46
C VAL A 180 18.58 -2.11 -17.47
N LEU A 181 19.44 -3.14 -17.45
CA LEU A 181 19.33 -4.29 -18.34
C LEU A 181 18.02 -5.04 -18.13
N ASP A 182 17.69 -5.36 -16.88
CA ASP A 182 16.46 -6.08 -16.54
C ASP A 182 15.20 -5.32 -16.99
N ARG A 183 15.16 -4.02 -16.75
CA ARG A 183 14.08 -3.16 -17.22
C ARG A 183 13.96 -3.15 -18.75
N GLU A 184 15.07 -2.99 -19.46
CA GLU A 184 15.06 -2.96 -20.91
C GLU A 184 14.70 -4.33 -21.53
N ILE A 185 15.08 -5.44 -20.88
CA ILE A 185 14.64 -6.79 -21.27
C ILE A 185 13.12 -6.90 -21.17
N VAL A 186 12.55 -6.53 -20.02
CA VAL A 186 11.08 -6.60 -19.79
C VAL A 186 10.34 -5.70 -20.78
N ARG A 187 10.82 -4.48 -20.97
CA ARG A 187 10.24 -3.50 -21.89
C ARG A 187 10.22 -3.98 -23.35
N ASN A 188 11.30 -4.64 -23.77
CA ASN A 188 11.40 -5.14 -25.16
C ASN A 188 10.67 -6.48 -25.38
N LEU A 189 10.61 -7.35 -24.36
CA LEU A 189 9.89 -8.62 -24.46
C LEU A 189 8.37 -8.47 -24.32
N PHE A 190 7.91 -7.46 -23.56
CA PHE A 190 6.50 -7.25 -23.24
C PHE A 190 6.03 -5.80 -23.50
N PRO A 191 6.27 -5.26 -24.73
CA PRO A 191 6.06 -3.84 -25.03
C PRO A 191 4.60 -3.37 -24.88
N ASP A 192 3.64 -4.28 -25.06
CA ASP A 192 2.20 -3.99 -25.04
C ASP A 192 1.55 -4.27 -23.67
N THR A 193 2.35 -4.37 -22.62
CA THR A 193 1.87 -4.68 -21.26
C THR A 193 2.24 -3.57 -20.28
N VAL A 194 1.56 -3.56 -19.12
CA VAL A 194 1.91 -2.64 -18.01
C VAL A 194 3.35 -2.81 -17.52
N LEU A 195 3.97 -3.96 -17.77
CA LEU A 195 5.37 -4.22 -17.41
C LEU A 195 6.37 -3.34 -18.17
N SER A 196 5.99 -2.82 -19.35
CA SER A 196 6.83 -1.93 -20.14
C SER A 196 6.83 -0.48 -19.64
N LEU A 197 5.92 -0.14 -18.73
CA LEU A 197 5.67 1.23 -18.22
C LEU A 197 6.33 1.51 -16.86
N ILE A 198 7.08 0.55 -16.34
CA ILE A 198 7.72 0.61 -15.01
C ILE A 198 9.14 1.14 -15.14
#